data_51483775d0817acebb3c34554fd6c8ad
#
_entry.id   51483775d0817acebb3c34554fd6c8ad
#
_cell.length_a   1.000
_cell.length_b   1.000
_cell.length_c   1.000
_cell.angle_alpha   90.00
_cell.angle_beta   90.00
_cell.angle_gamma   90.00
#
_symmetry.space_group_name_H-M   'P 1'
#
loop_
_entity.id
_entity.type
_entity.pdbx_description
1 polymer ?
#
loop_
_entity_poly.entity_id
_entity_poly.type
_entity_poly.pdbx_seq_one_letter_code
_entity_poly.pdbx_strand_id
1 'polypeptide(L)'
;DFRASLDKMGFQFNEGRIIDASFVVAPRQRNTREENKAIKEGRGSELWNDKPHKKSHKDVDARWTEKRGEKFYGYKMHAKADQRHKMVLKYDTTSANVHDSKGYEPLLDESDEGKELYLDAGYESQEPIVERHRMKPVICEKGHRNHPLTDEQKKKNREKSKTRCLVEHVFGFMEQSMCGLIFRRVGI
;
A
#
# COMPACT_ATOMS: atom_id res chain seq x y z
N ASP A 1 15.49 2.37 -19.81
CA ASP A 1 14.76 2.58 -18.56
C ASP A 1 13.88 3.82 -18.69
N PHE A 2 12.57 3.67 -18.39
CA PHE A 2 11.58 4.75 -18.53
C PHE A 2 11.94 5.97 -17.67
N ARG A 3 12.40 5.75 -16.43
CA ARG A 3 12.84 6.84 -15.53
C ARG A 3 13.99 7.64 -16.13
N ALA A 4 15.00 6.97 -16.67
CA ALA A 4 16.12 7.64 -17.31
C ALA A 4 15.70 8.47 -18.55
N SER A 5 14.63 8.06 -19.24
CA SER A 5 14.04 8.84 -20.32
C SER A 5 13.35 10.10 -19.81
N LEU A 6 12.64 10.01 -18.69
CA LEU A 6 12.01 11.17 -18.04
C LEU A 6 13.06 12.17 -17.53
N ASP A 7 14.13 11.69 -16.91
CA ASP A 7 15.25 12.53 -16.46
C ASP A 7 15.87 13.31 -17.62
N LYS A 8 16.07 12.66 -18.78
CA LYS A 8 16.54 13.34 -20.02
C LYS A 8 15.56 14.37 -20.55
N MET A 9 14.26 14.21 -20.31
CA MET A 9 13.20 15.16 -20.65
C MET A 9 13.08 16.30 -19.65
N GLY A 10 13.92 16.33 -18.60
CA GLY A 10 13.94 17.38 -17.58
C GLY A 10 12.98 17.16 -16.40
N PHE A 11 12.36 16.00 -16.28
CA PHE A 11 11.57 15.67 -15.10
C PHE A 11 12.49 15.36 -13.92
N GLN A 12 12.37 16.15 -12.87
CA GLN A 12 13.14 15.97 -11.64
C GLN A 12 12.21 15.58 -10.48
N PHE A 13 12.51 14.45 -9.84
CA PHE A 13 11.74 13.92 -8.71
C PHE A 13 12.42 14.30 -7.37
N ASN A 14 12.60 15.60 -7.14
CA ASN A 14 13.38 16.14 -6.01
C ASN A 14 12.51 16.58 -4.83
N GLU A 15 11.19 16.63 -4.98
CA GLU A 15 10.25 17.02 -3.94
C GLU A 15 9.92 15.85 -2.99
N GLY A 16 8.94 16.05 -2.11
CA GLY A 16 8.53 15.05 -1.13
C GLY A 16 8.00 13.75 -1.74
N ARG A 17 7.83 12.76 -0.88
CA ARG A 17 7.26 11.46 -1.20
C ARG A 17 5.92 11.27 -0.51
N ILE A 18 5.01 10.60 -1.18
CA ILE A 18 3.73 10.21 -0.61
C ILE A 18 3.65 8.69 -0.70
N ILE A 19 3.32 8.04 0.42
CA ILE A 19 3.06 6.59 0.42
C ILE A 19 1.67 6.35 0.97
N ASP A 20 0.94 5.49 0.28
CA ASP A 20 -0.36 4.99 0.71
C ASP A 20 -0.60 3.59 0.11
N ALA A 21 -1.65 2.92 0.56
CA ALA A 21 -2.01 1.58 0.13
C ALA A 21 -3.45 1.51 -0.37
N SER A 22 -3.65 0.80 -1.46
CA SER A 22 -4.98 0.50 -2.00
C SER A 22 -5.20 -1.00 -2.11
N PHE A 23 -6.47 -1.43 -1.98
CA PHE A 23 -6.82 -2.83 -2.16
C PHE A 23 -6.82 -3.22 -3.64
N VAL A 24 -6.28 -4.41 -3.90
CA VAL A 24 -6.36 -5.08 -5.20
C VAL A 24 -7.22 -6.31 -5.03
N VAL A 25 -8.42 -6.27 -5.58
CA VAL A 25 -9.41 -7.33 -5.42
C VAL A 25 -9.05 -8.51 -6.30
N ALA A 26 -8.99 -9.71 -5.70
CA ALA A 26 -8.76 -10.97 -6.40
C ALA A 26 -10.06 -11.79 -6.52
N PRO A 27 -10.15 -12.72 -7.48
CA PRO A 27 -11.27 -13.62 -7.60
C PRO A 27 -11.47 -14.45 -6.32
N ARG A 28 -12.68 -14.41 -5.77
CA ARG A 28 -13.02 -15.16 -4.55
C ARG A 28 -12.94 -16.65 -4.81
N GLN A 29 -12.36 -17.39 -3.87
CA GLN A 29 -12.17 -18.82 -3.98
C GLN A 29 -13.01 -19.59 -2.94
N ARG A 30 -13.47 -20.78 -3.33
CA ARG A 30 -14.13 -21.72 -2.42
C ARG A 30 -13.09 -22.74 -1.95
N ASN A 31 -12.73 -22.68 -0.68
CA ASN A 31 -11.83 -23.62 -0.01
C ASN A 31 -12.57 -24.31 1.13
N THR A 32 -12.16 -25.53 1.49
CA THR A 32 -12.64 -26.18 2.71
C THR A 32 -12.08 -25.49 3.95
N ARG A 33 -12.57 -25.83 5.14
CA ARG A 33 -12.07 -25.28 6.40
C ARG A 33 -10.61 -25.68 6.64
N GLU A 34 -10.26 -26.92 6.31
CA GLU A 34 -8.92 -27.50 6.43
C GLU A 34 -7.95 -26.80 5.47
N GLU A 35 -8.36 -26.62 4.20
CA GLU A 35 -7.58 -25.87 3.21
C GLU A 35 -7.32 -24.43 3.68
N ASN A 36 -8.34 -23.74 4.16
CA ASN A 36 -8.18 -22.38 4.69
C ASN A 36 -7.29 -22.32 5.92
N LYS A 37 -7.32 -23.34 6.80
CA LYS A 37 -6.44 -23.44 7.96
C LYS A 37 -4.99 -23.60 7.52
N ALA A 38 -4.71 -24.53 6.59
CA ALA A 38 -3.36 -24.74 6.05
C ALA A 38 -2.81 -23.48 5.38
N ILE A 39 -3.63 -22.75 4.60
CA ILE A 39 -3.26 -21.49 3.98
C ILE A 39 -2.89 -20.42 5.04
N LYS A 40 -3.68 -20.31 6.11
CA LYS A 40 -3.38 -19.34 7.19
C LYS A 40 -2.10 -19.68 7.96
N GLU A 41 -1.76 -20.97 8.05
CA GLU A 41 -0.54 -21.47 8.69
C GLU A 41 0.69 -21.42 7.77
N GLY A 42 0.57 -20.86 6.56
CA GLY A 42 1.67 -20.73 5.60
C GLY A 42 1.98 -22.04 4.81
N ARG A 43 1.16 -23.09 4.97
CA ARG A 43 1.31 -24.39 4.29
C ARG A 43 0.51 -24.47 2.98
N GLY A 44 0.14 -23.32 2.42
CA GLY A 44 -0.67 -23.27 1.18
C GLY A 44 0.01 -23.92 -0.02
N SER A 45 1.34 -23.81 -0.13
CA SER A 45 2.13 -24.40 -1.22
C SER A 45 2.10 -25.94 -1.24
N GLU A 46 1.82 -26.58 -0.10
CA GLU A 46 1.75 -28.04 0.05
C GLU A 46 0.40 -28.61 -0.41
N LEU A 47 -0.61 -27.75 -0.49
CA LEU A 47 -1.95 -28.17 -0.88
C LEU A 47 -2.03 -28.56 -2.36
N TRP A 48 -2.88 -29.53 -2.65
CA TRP A 48 -3.24 -29.98 -4.01
C TRP A 48 -2.07 -30.46 -4.87
N ASN A 49 -0.97 -30.95 -4.28
CA ASN A 49 0.15 -31.51 -5.04
C ASN A 49 -0.26 -32.75 -5.87
N ASP A 50 -1.26 -33.49 -5.40
CA ASP A 50 -1.91 -34.59 -6.10
C ASP A 50 -2.93 -34.13 -7.17
N LYS A 51 -3.26 -32.84 -7.21
CA LYS A 51 -4.27 -32.22 -8.10
C LYS A 51 -3.73 -30.97 -8.77
N PRO A 52 -2.77 -31.07 -9.69
CA PRO A 52 -2.08 -29.93 -10.28
C PRO A 52 -3.03 -28.96 -10.99
N HIS A 53 -4.06 -29.50 -11.63
CA HIS A 53 -5.09 -28.66 -12.28
C HIS A 53 -5.87 -27.82 -11.27
N LYS A 54 -6.24 -28.38 -10.12
CA LYS A 54 -6.88 -27.60 -9.04
C LYS A 54 -5.91 -26.58 -8.47
N LYS A 55 -4.65 -26.96 -8.26
CA LYS A 55 -3.60 -26.07 -7.72
C LYS A 55 -3.40 -24.83 -8.59
N SER A 56 -3.40 -24.98 -9.92
CA SER A 56 -3.20 -23.85 -10.85
C SER A 56 -4.34 -22.81 -10.82
N HIS A 57 -5.48 -23.15 -10.23
CA HIS A 57 -6.62 -22.24 -10.06
C HIS A 57 -6.78 -21.72 -8.62
N LYS A 58 -5.82 -22.01 -7.74
CA LYS A 58 -5.88 -21.62 -6.33
C LYS A 58 -4.82 -20.60 -5.97
N ASP A 59 -5.28 -19.52 -5.37
CA ASP A 59 -4.45 -18.46 -4.84
C ASP A 59 -4.20 -18.72 -3.35
N VAL A 60 -2.94 -18.95 -2.98
CA VAL A 60 -2.54 -19.24 -1.60
C VAL A 60 -2.05 -18.01 -0.85
N ASP A 61 -1.95 -16.87 -1.52
CA ASP A 61 -1.40 -15.63 -0.97
C ASP A 61 -2.46 -14.56 -0.71
N ALA A 62 -3.54 -14.57 -1.50
CA ALA A 62 -4.69 -13.68 -1.27
C ALA A 62 -5.34 -13.93 0.09
N ARG A 63 -5.71 -12.86 0.79
CA ARG A 63 -6.32 -12.91 2.13
C ARG A 63 -7.57 -12.06 2.21
N TRP A 64 -8.44 -12.45 3.13
CA TRP A 64 -9.55 -11.63 3.55
C TRP A 64 -9.11 -10.57 4.54
N THR A 65 -9.64 -9.38 4.38
CA THR A 65 -9.55 -8.29 5.34
C THR A 65 -10.88 -7.54 5.39
N GLU A 66 -11.05 -6.71 6.42
CA GLU A 66 -12.21 -5.85 6.59
C GLU A 66 -11.77 -4.42 6.86
N LYS A 67 -12.36 -3.46 6.16
CA LYS A 67 -12.14 -2.03 6.39
C LYS A 67 -13.49 -1.31 6.36
N ARG A 68 -13.83 -0.63 7.46
CA ARG A 68 -15.10 0.12 7.63
C ARG A 68 -16.35 -0.72 7.36
N GLY A 69 -16.34 -2.01 7.76
CA GLY A 69 -17.46 -2.93 7.56
C GLY A 69 -17.51 -3.60 6.18
N GLU A 70 -16.67 -3.17 5.24
CA GLU A 70 -16.55 -3.79 3.92
C GLU A 70 -15.46 -4.87 3.90
N LYS A 71 -15.76 -6.02 3.28
CA LYS A 71 -14.85 -7.18 3.21
C LYS A 71 -14.19 -7.25 1.85
N PHE A 72 -12.85 -7.28 1.87
CA PHE A 72 -11.98 -7.40 0.71
C PHE A 72 -11.27 -8.75 0.71
N TYR A 73 -11.18 -9.37 -0.47
CA TYR A 73 -10.36 -10.56 -0.69
C TYR A 73 -9.35 -10.27 -1.78
N GLY A 74 -8.08 -10.45 -1.48
CA GLY A 74 -7.00 -10.19 -2.43
C GLY A 74 -5.73 -9.69 -1.77
N TYR A 75 -5.24 -8.58 -2.29
CA TYR A 75 -3.96 -7.99 -1.97
C TYR A 75 -4.09 -6.51 -1.61
N LYS A 76 -2.99 -5.93 -1.14
CA LYS A 76 -2.78 -4.50 -1.07
C LYS A 76 -1.58 -4.12 -1.91
N MET A 77 -1.73 -3.09 -2.71
CA MET A 77 -0.64 -2.42 -3.38
C MET A 77 -0.24 -1.20 -2.57
N HIS A 78 1.00 -1.19 -2.10
CA HIS A 78 1.63 -0.04 -1.47
C HIS A 78 2.38 0.72 -2.55
N ALA A 79 2.13 2.01 -2.70
CA ALA A 79 2.76 2.82 -3.74
C ALA A 79 3.46 4.03 -3.14
N LYS A 80 4.71 4.26 -3.56
CA LYS A 80 5.46 5.50 -3.33
C LYS A 80 5.34 6.38 -4.57
N ALA A 81 4.73 7.55 -4.40
CA ALA A 81 4.57 8.53 -5.47
C ALA A 81 5.39 9.80 -5.19
N ASP A 82 5.82 10.46 -6.25
CA ASP A 82 6.37 11.81 -6.18
C ASP A 82 5.27 12.83 -5.90
N GLN A 83 5.54 13.78 -5.01
CA GLN A 83 4.59 14.80 -4.60
C GLN A 83 4.16 15.71 -5.75
N ARG A 84 5.09 16.13 -6.59
CA ARG A 84 4.85 17.12 -7.65
C ARG A 84 4.16 16.51 -8.87
N HIS A 85 4.76 15.45 -9.41
CA HIS A 85 4.32 14.87 -10.68
C HIS A 85 3.33 13.72 -10.49
N LYS A 86 3.07 13.28 -9.25
CA LYS A 86 2.20 12.12 -8.92
C LYS A 86 2.64 10.84 -9.65
N MET A 87 3.92 10.75 -9.99
CA MET A 87 4.49 9.58 -10.63
C MET A 87 4.77 8.50 -9.60
N VAL A 88 4.34 7.27 -9.88
CA VAL A 88 4.72 6.12 -9.04
C VAL A 88 6.19 5.82 -9.24
N LEU A 89 6.96 5.96 -8.17
CA LEU A 89 8.41 5.73 -8.18
C LEU A 89 8.76 4.29 -7.81
N LYS A 90 7.98 3.72 -6.89
CA LYS A 90 8.15 2.35 -6.43
C LYS A 90 6.82 1.81 -5.90
N TYR A 91 6.60 0.52 -6.03
CA TYR A 91 5.45 -0.14 -5.43
C TYR A 91 5.86 -1.51 -4.88
N ASP A 92 5.06 -2.01 -3.95
CA ASP A 92 5.15 -3.35 -3.41
C ASP A 92 3.74 -3.91 -3.18
N THR A 93 3.62 -5.23 -3.16
CA THR A 93 2.34 -5.89 -3.01
C THR A 93 2.38 -6.87 -1.83
N THR A 94 1.40 -6.76 -0.96
CA THR A 94 1.24 -7.66 0.18
C THR A 94 -0.14 -8.30 0.18
N SER A 95 -0.33 -9.39 0.93
CA SER A 95 -1.68 -9.92 1.19
C SER A 95 -2.56 -8.85 1.85
N ALA A 96 -3.86 -8.81 1.54
CA ALA A 96 -4.76 -7.74 1.99
C ALA A 96 -4.86 -7.57 3.51
N ASN A 97 -4.55 -8.60 4.30
CA ASN A 97 -4.58 -8.55 5.77
C ASN A 97 -3.31 -7.96 6.41
N VAL A 98 -2.27 -7.67 5.63
CA VAL A 98 -1.08 -6.97 6.14
C VAL A 98 -1.44 -5.53 6.43
N HIS A 99 -1.04 -5.03 7.61
CA HIS A 99 -1.29 -3.63 7.97
C HIS A 99 -0.44 -2.68 7.12
N ASP A 100 -0.99 -1.53 6.74
CA ASP A 100 -0.34 -0.58 5.82
C ASP A 100 1.04 -0.14 6.33
N SER A 101 1.18 0.05 7.66
CA SER A 101 2.45 0.40 8.30
C SER A 101 3.54 -0.68 8.26
N LYS A 102 3.23 -1.89 7.78
CA LYS A 102 4.22 -2.96 7.60
C LYS A 102 4.71 -3.12 6.16
N GLY A 103 3.96 -2.54 5.20
CA GLY A 103 4.25 -2.71 3.77
C GLY A 103 4.98 -1.54 3.13
N TYR A 104 5.26 -0.46 3.85
CA TYR A 104 5.81 0.75 3.24
C TYR A 104 7.35 0.84 3.29
N GLU A 105 7.99 0.26 4.30
CA GLU A 105 9.45 0.36 4.50
C GLU A 105 10.26 -0.14 3.29
N PRO A 106 9.89 -1.26 2.61
CA PRO A 106 10.59 -1.70 1.40
C PRO A 106 10.53 -0.71 0.24
N LEU A 107 9.63 0.28 0.30
CA LEU A 107 9.51 1.32 -0.72
C LEU A 107 10.54 2.44 -0.56
N LEU A 108 11.11 2.59 0.64
CA LEU A 108 12.11 3.61 0.92
C LEU A 108 13.47 3.20 0.35
N ASP A 109 14.21 4.16 -0.17
CA ASP A 109 15.54 3.96 -0.70
C ASP A 109 16.42 5.23 -0.53
N GLU A 110 17.71 5.10 -0.81
CA GLU A 110 18.70 6.18 -0.62
C GLU A 110 18.36 7.45 -1.42
N SER A 111 17.63 7.33 -2.53
CA SER A 111 17.22 8.49 -3.34
C SER A 111 16.18 9.38 -2.64
N ASP A 112 15.64 8.93 -1.53
CA ASP A 112 14.64 9.66 -0.73
C ASP A 112 15.27 10.46 0.41
N GLU A 113 16.57 10.33 0.65
CA GLU A 113 17.28 11.04 1.72
C GLU A 113 17.02 12.55 1.67
N GLY A 114 16.77 13.14 2.84
CA GLY A 114 16.49 14.56 3.03
C GLY A 114 15.09 15.02 2.64
N LYS A 115 14.29 14.15 1.99
CA LYS A 115 12.94 14.50 1.52
C LYS A 115 11.88 14.31 2.60
N GLU A 116 10.77 15.02 2.46
CA GLU A 116 9.58 14.80 3.27
C GLU A 116 8.83 13.55 2.84
N LEU A 117 8.36 12.77 3.83
CA LEU A 117 7.50 11.60 3.60
C LEU A 117 6.12 11.84 4.20
N TYR A 118 5.13 11.96 3.34
CA TYR A 118 3.73 12.19 3.71
C TYR A 118 3.00 10.85 3.89
N LEU A 119 2.48 10.63 5.10
CA LEU A 119 1.77 9.42 5.49
C LEU A 119 0.47 9.77 6.21
N ASP A 120 -0.51 8.86 6.17
CA ASP A 120 -1.75 9.03 6.90
C ASP A 120 -1.61 8.70 8.40
N ALA A 121 -2.68 8.91 9.17
CA ALA A 121 -2.69 8.62 10.60
C ALA A 121 -2.62 7.11 10.95
N GLY A 122 -2.75 6.24 9.97
CA GLY A 122 -2.54 4.79 10.14
C GLY A 122 -1.07 4.42 10.31
N TYR A 123 -0.16 5.32 10.00
CA TYR A 123 1.30 5.18 10.16
C TYR A 123 1.83 5.87 11.42
N GLU A 124 0.97 6.23 12.36
CA GLU A 124 1.36 6.74 13.67
C GLU A 124 2.43 5.81 14.30
N SER A 125 3.41 6.39 14.98
CA SER A 125 4.57 5.70 15.56
C SER A 125 5.59 5.14 14.53
N GLN A 126 5.50 5.52 13.28
CA GLN A 126 6.49 5.12 12.26
C GLN A 126 7.59 6.17 12.05
N GLU A 127 7.54 7.31 12.74
CA GLU A 127 8.54 8.38 12.67
C GLU A 127 9.97 7.85 12.81
N PRO A 128 10.31 6.98 13.80
CA PRO A 128 11.68 6.50 13.97
C PRO A 128 12.20 5.69 12.77
N ILE A 129 11.31 4.99 12.05
CA ILE A 129 11.68 4.26 10.83
C ILE A 129 11.97 5.25 9.71
N VAL A 130 11.12 6.24 9.52
CA VAL A 130 11.30 7.28 8.49
C VAL A 130 12.61 8.05 8.72
N GLU A 131 12.88 8.45 9.97
CA GLU A 131 14.12 9.15 10.35
C GLU A 131 15.37 8.28 10.16
N ARG A 132 15.29 6.97 10.40
CA ARG A 132 16.38 6.02 10.12
C ARG A 132 16.77 6.03 8.63
N HIS A 133 15.81 6.23 7.75
CA HIS A 133 16.03 6.42 6.31
C HIS A 133 16.41 7.86 5.95
N ARG A 134 16.76 8.70 6.96
CA ARG A 134 17.15 10.11 6.78
C ARG A 134 16.13 10.97 6.06
N MET A 135 14.86 10.58 6.16
CA MET A 135 13.72 11.33 5.64
C MET A 135 13.06 12.15 6.75
N LYS A 136 12.26 13.14 6.37
CA LYS A 136 11.49 13.97 7.29
C LYS A 136 10.05 13.44 7.36
N PRO A 137 9.58 12.90 8.51
CA PRO A 137 8.22 12.38 8.63
C PRO A 137 7.20 13.52 8.66
N VAL A 138 6.19 13.41 7.80
CA VAL A 138 5.01 14.29 7.76
C VAL A 138 3.77 13.42 7.92
N ILE A 139 3.56 12.90 9.13
CA ILE A 139 2.49 11.96 9.46
C ILE A 139 1.31 12.72 10.05
N CYS A 140 0.09 12.38 9.64
CA CYS A 140 -1.12 12.92 10.24
C CYS A 140 -1.31 12.35 11.64
N GLU A 141 -1.64 13.22 12.60
CA GLU A 141 -1.90 12.83 13.97
C GLU A 141 -3.26 12.13 14.08
N LYS A 142 -3.37 11.13 14.96
CA LYS A 142 -4.58 10.37 15.20
C LYS A 142 -5.24 10.78 16.51
N GLY A 143 -6.54 11.04 16.47
CA GLY A 143 -7.32 11.22 17.69
C GLY A 143 -7.69 9.87 18.31
N HIS A 144 -7.65 9.81 19.63
CA HIS A 144 -8.06 8.65 20.41
C HIS A 144 -9.37 8.93 21.17
N ARG A 145 -10.06 7.87 21.62
CA ARG A 145 -11.40 7.97 22.26
C ARG A 145 -11.43 8.97 23.44
N ASN A 146 -10.38 9.02 24.24
CA ASN A 146 -10.28 9.89 25.42
C ASN A 146 -9.40 11.14 25.18
N HIS A 147 -8.79 11.25 24.00
CA HIS A 147 -7.91 12.34 23.61
C HIS A 147 -8.21 12.74 22.16
N PRO A 148 -9.31 13.45 21.92
CA PRO A 148 -9.65 13.94 20.59
C PRO A 148 -8.61 14.97 20.14
N LEU A 149 -8.43 15.08 18.83
CA LEU A 149 -7.54 16.09 18.26
C LEU A 149 -8.00 17.50 18.63
N THR A 150 -7.04 18.33 19.02
CA THR A 150 -7.25 19.78 19.20
C THR A 150 -7.50 20.46 17.85
N ASP A 151 -8.04 21.68 17.87
CA ASP A 151 -8.31 22.40 16.64
C ASP A 151 -7.02 22.79 15.90
N GLU A 152 -5.92 23.01 16.63
CA GLU A 152 -4.60 23.21 16.03
C GLU A 152 -4.09 21.94 15.32
N GLN A 153 -4.23 20.78 15.95
CA GLN A 153 -3.86 19.49 15.35
C GLN A 153 -4.71 19.19 14.10
N LYS A 154 -6.02 19.46 14.16
CA LYS A 154 -6.90 19.35 12.99
C LYS A 154 -6.47 20.26 11.86
N LYS A 155 -6.06 21.50 12.16
CA LYS A 155 -5.54 22.45 11.16
C LYS A 155 -4.27 21.94 10.53
N LYS A 156 -3.29 21.48 11.34
CA LYS A 156 -2.04 20.89 10.86
C LYS A 156 -2.31 19.65 9.99
N ASN A 157 -3.20 18.76 10.44
CA ASN A 157 -3.59 17.58 9.66
C ASN A 157 -4.22 17.95 8.31
N ARG A 158 -5.03 19.02 8.26
CA ARG A 158 -5.61 19.51 7.01
C ARG A 158 -4.52 19.94 6.03
N GLU A 159 -3.47 20.63 6.49
CA GLU A 159 -2.35 21.01 5.62
C GLU A 159 -1.57 19.77 5.13
N LYS A 160 -1.22 18.86 6.02
CA LYS A 160 -0.56 17.59 5.67
C LYS A 160 -1.40 16.78 4.64
N SER A 161 -2.71 16.72 4.85
CA SER A 161 -3.64 15.98 3.99
C SER A 161 -3.77 16.57 2.58
N LYS A 162 -3.56 17.87 2.37
CA LYS A 162 -3.56 18.47 1.04
C LYS A 162 -2.53 17.82 0.10
N THR A 163 -1.35 17.52 0.64
CA THR A 163 -0.31 16.82 -0.12
C THR A 163 -0.56 15.33 -0.16
N ARG A 164 -0.89 14.72 0.98
CA ARG A 164 -1.11 13.28 1.07
C ARG A 164 -2.19 12.79 0.09
N CYS A 165 -3.31 13.51 0.00
CA CYS A 165 -4.42 13.09 -0.87
C CYS A 165 -4.06 13.05 -2.37
N LEU A 166 -2.93 13.61 -2.78
CA LEU A 166 -2.48 13.53 -4.18
C LEU A 166 -2.26 12.08 -4.65
N VAL A 167 -1.95 11.15 -3.74
CA VAL A 167 -1.82 9.72 -4.08
C VAL A 167 -3.17 9.10 -4.46
N GLU A 168 -4.27 9.64 -3.97
CA GLU A 168 -5.62 9.20 -4.35
C GLU A 168 -5.89 9.40 -5.84
N HIS A 169 -5.29 10.43 -6.47
CA HIS A 169 -5.34 10.60 -7.92
C HIS A 169 -4.60 9.48 -8.66
N VAL A 170 -3.50 8.97 -8.09
CA VAL A 170 -2.76 7.84 -8.67
C VAL A 170 -3.62 6.60 -8.64
N PHE A 171 -4.18 6.26 -7.47
CA PHE A 171 -5.06 5.10 -7.33
C PHE A 171 -6.35 5.25 -8.16
N GLY A 172 -6.96 6.44 -8.16
CA GLY A 172 -8.13 6.72 -8.98
C GLY A 172 -7.86 6.55 -10.47
N PHE A 173 -6.71 6.98 -10.97
CA PHE A 173 -6.32 6.76 -12.36
C PHE A 173 -6.10 5.26 -12.65
N MET A 174 -5.44 4.54 -11.75
CA MET A 174 -5.23 3.09 -11.89
C MET A 174 -6.57 2.33 -11.90
N GLU A 175 -7.50 2.71 -11.04
CA GLU A 175 -8.82 2.09 -10.95
C GLU A 175 -9.70 2.42 -12.17
N GLN A 176 -9.87 3.70 -12.47
CA GLN A 176 -10.84 4.18 -13.46
C GLN A 176 -10.34 4.02 -14.90
N SER A 177 -9.07 4.35 -15.16
CA SER A 177 -8.53 4.38 -16.52
C SER A 177 -7.80 3.10 -16.90
N MET A 178 -7.17 2.42 -15.94
CA MET A 178 -6.37 1.22 -16.23
C MET A 178 -7.05 -0.08 -15.81
N CYS A 179 -8.16 -0.03 -15.05
CA CYS A 179 -8.78 -1.20 -14.39
C CYS A 179 -7.76 -2.03 -13.58
N GLY A 180 -6.73 -1.37 -13.04
CA GLY A 180 -5.53 -1.98 -12.46
C GLY A 180 -5.69 -2.48 -11.03
N LEU A 181 -6.78 -2.15 -10.33
CA LEU A 181 -7.04 -2.60 -8.95
C LEU A 181 -7.91 -3.85 -8.88
N ILE A 182 -8.09 -4.52 -10.01
CA ILE A 182 -8.80 -5.81 -10.09
C ILE A 182 -7.83 -6.85 -10.65
N PHE A 183 -7.47 -7.81 -9.82
CA PHE A 183 -6.59 -8.90 -10.21
C PHE A 183 -7.40 -10.03 -10.85
N ARG A 184 -7.09 -10.39 -12.09
CA ARG A 184 -7.85 -11.41 -12.87
C ARG A 184 -7.13 -12.74 -12.99
N ARG A 185 -5.92 -12.83 -12.45
CA ARG A 185 -5.11 -14.06 -12.44
C ARG A 185 -5.15 -14.71 -11.06
N VAL A 186 -4.50 -15.85 -10.93
CA VAL A 186 -4.38 -16.61 -9.69
C VAL A 186 -2.92 -16.57 -9.24
N GLY A 187 -2.70 -16.08 -8.02
CA GLY A 187 -1.36 -15.93 -7.42
C GLY A 187 -0.58 -14.70 -7.92
N ILE A 188 0.41 -14.30 -7.17
CA ILE A 188 1.36 -13.24 -7.52
C ILE A 188 2.49 -13.83 -8.36
#